data_3bc7f492a82cbf41e50e32a930edcbac
#
_entry.id   3bc7f492a82cbf41e50e32a930edcbac
#
_cell.length_a   1.000
_cell.length_b   1.000
_cell.length_c   1.000
_cell.angle_alpha   90.00
_cell.angle_beta   90.00
_cell.angle_gamma   90.00
#
_symmetry.space_group_name_H-M   'P 1'
#
loop_
_entity.id
_entity.type
_entity.pdbx_description
1 polymer ?
#
loop_
_entity_poly.entity_id
_entity_poly.type
_entity_poly.pdbx_seq_one_letter_code
_entity_poly.pdbx_strand_id
1 'polypeptide(L)'
;MDAVTAIYLEAFGVPWEMPAAKLADFAHLRAGDSKVGRALALLDGDAVVGFALCDHLAESNLLHLKYLAVDPARRSQGSGARLLHAVAAAGETIAQAAGKNGCRGVLIEIEIPDSPPSDADRSLRTRRIAFYERHGALITGVPYPRPPWAPPEQPDVELMLLPGGAWAGGVLPGVLDGPTRRDLGRALMVEGYGADPDAAWLAEYLDRIALTATTIEM
;
A
#
# COMPACT_ATOMS: atom_id res chain seq x y z
N MET A 1 -13.29 -0.66 -18.34
CA MET A 1 -12.00 -1.34 -18.33
C MET A 1 -10.94 -0.53 -19.06
N ASP A 2 -11.20 -0.06 -20.27
CA ASP A 2 -10.21 0.65 -21.10
C ASP A 2 -9.62 1.92 -20.43
N ALA A 3 -10.47 2.75 -19.79
CA ALA A 3 -10.00 3.95 -19.09
C ALA A 3 -9.11 3.62 -17.88
N VAL A 4 -9.45 2.62 -17.08
CA VAL A 4 -8.62 2.15 -15.96
C VAL A 4 -7.28 1.62 -16.48
N THR A 5 -7.32 0.83 -17.55
CA THR A 5 -6.10 0.30 -18.20
C THR A 5 -5.21 1.43 -18.71
N ALA A 6 -5.77 2.46 -19.34
CA ALA A 6 -5.01 3.59 -19.85
C ALA A 6 -4.34 4.38 -18.69
N ILE A 7 -5.07 4.67 -17.61
CA ILE A 7 -4.55 5.34 -16.42
C ILE A 7 -3.47 4.49 -15.74
N TYR A 8 -3.67 3.16 -15.69
CA TYR A 8 -2.68 2.23 -15.14
C TYR A 8 -1.37 2.24 -15.91
N LEU A 9 -1.44 2.07 -17.24
CA LEU A 9 -0.25 2.03 -18.09
C LEU A 9 0.53 3.35 -18.06
N GLU A 10 -0.15 4.47 -17.94
CA GLU A 10 0.51 5.78 -17.78
C GLU A 10 1.23 5.91 -16.44
N ALA A 11 0.62 5.40 -15.36
CA ALA A 11 1.17 5.55 -14.01
C ALA A 11 2.17 4.46 -13.62
N PHE A 12 2.01 3.23 -14.14
CA PHE A 12 2.70 2.01 -13.70
C PHE A 12 3.16 1.12 -14.89
N GLY A 13 3.28 1.67 -16.07
CA GLY A 13 3.64 0.94 -17.29
C GLY A 13 5.12 0.56 -17.37
N VAL A 14 5.70 0.03 -16.29
CA VAL A 14 7.10 -0.39 -16.19
C VAL A 14 7.22 -1.92 -16.08
N PRO A 15 8.34 -2.53 -16.51
CA PRO A 15 8.45 -3.98 -16.67
C PRO A 15 8.29 -4.80 -15.38
N TRP A 16 8.55 -4.22 -14.22
CA TRP A 16 8.44 -4.90 -12.90
C TRP A 16 7.05 -4.82 -12.30
N GLU A 17 6.15 -4.03 -12.88
CA GLU A 17 4.78 -3.94 -12.40
C GLU A 17 3.90 -5.06 -12.96
N MET A 18 2.73 -5.22 -12.35
CA MET A 18 1.76 -6.22 -12.79
C MET A 18 1.33 -5.97 -14.25
N PRO A 19 1.31 -6.97 -15.11
CA PRO A 19 0.77 -6.80 -16.46
C PRO A 19 -0.67 -6.29 -16.46
N ALA A 20 -0.97 -5.24 -17.25
CA ALA A 20 -2.29 -4.61 -17.31
C ALA A 20 -3.44 -5.61 -17.61
N ALA A 21 -3.16 -6.70 -18.33
CA ALA A 21 -4.14 -7.77 -18.58
C ALA A 21 -4.67 -8.43 -17.31
N LYS A 22 -3.92 -8.36 -16.20
CA LYS A 22 -4.34 -8.91 -14.89
C LYS A 22 -5.18 -7.95 -14.06
N LEU A 23 -5.40 -6.71 -14.49
CA LEU A 23 -6.27 -5.76 -13.78
C LEU A 23 -7.70 -6.29 -13.63
N ALA A 24 -8.18 -7.04 -14.62
CA ALA A 24 -9.51 -7.64 -14.58
C ALA A 24 -9.65 -8.68 -13.45
N ASP A 25 -8.58 -9.35 -13.07
CA ASP A 25 -8.60 -10.39 -12.03
C ASP A 25 -9.00 -9.78 -10.67
N PHE A 26 -8.61 -8.53 -10.40
CA PHE A 26 -9.02 -7.82 -9.18
C PHE A 26 -10.53 -7.55 -9.10
N ALA A 27 -11.21 -7.41 -10.23
CA ALA A 27 -12.66 -7.21 -10.28
C ALA A 27 -13.45 -8.51 -10.02
N HIS A 28 -12.79 -9.67 -10.08
CA HIS A 28 -13.42 -11.00 -10.00
C HIS A 28 -13.09 -11.76 -8.70
N LEU A 29 -12.30 -11.18 -7.78
CA LEU A 29 -12.03 -11.78 -6.48
C LEU A 29 -13.35 -11.91 -5.68
N ARG A 30 -13.71 -13.15 -5.32
CA ARG A 30 -14.98 -13.45 -4.65
C ARG A 30 -14.82 -13.38 -3.13
N ALA A 31 -15.92 -13.03 -2.46
CA ALA A 31 -16.01 -13.20 -1.01
C ALA A 31 -15.79 -14.70 -0.66
N GLY A 32 -14.75 -14.97 0.13
CA GLY A 32 -14.36 -16.34 0.50
C GLY A 32 -12.97 -16.74 0.03
N ASP A 33 -12.37 -16.00 -0.92
CA ASP A 33 -10.95 -16.14 -1.21
C ASP A 33 -10.14 -15.58 -0.04
N SER A 34 -8.97 -16.14 0.24
CA SER A 34 -8.06 -15.71 1.31
C SER A 34 -7.60 -14.24 1.14
N LYS A 35 -7.79 -13.69 -0.06
CA LYS A 35 -7.57 -12.28 -0.40
C LYS A 35 -8.87 -11.70 -0.96
N VAL A 36 -9.44 -10.74 -0.24
CA VAL A 36 -10.60 -9.99 -0.72
C VAL A 36 -10.09 -8.70 -1.36
N GLY A 37 -9.84 -8.76 -2.67
CA GLY A 37 -9.50 -7.58 -3.47
C GLY A 37 -10.66 -6.61 -3.55
N ARG A 38 -10.34 -5.31 -3.60
CA ARG A 38 -11.27 -4.22 -3.89
C ARG A 38 -10.72 -3.35 -5.00
N ALA A 39 -11.58 -3.11 -5.99
CA ALA A 39 -11.34 -2.12 -7.04
C ALA A 39 -12.30 -0.95 -6.81
N LEU A 40 -11.76 0.25 -6.75
CA LEU A 40 -12.49 1.50 -6.60
C LEU A 40 -12.23 2.35 -7.83
N ALA A 41 -13.28 2.90 -8.43
CA ALA A 41 -13.17 3.85 -9.52
C ALA A 41 -13.71 5.22 -9.10
N LEU A 42 -12.98 6.27 -9.44
CA LEU A 42 -13.44 7.65 -9.31
C LEU A 42 -14.04 8.09 -10.64
N LEU A 43 -15.29 8.54 -10.58
CA LEU A 43 -16.03 9.02 -11.74
C LEU A 43 -16.16 10.54 -11.72
N ASP A 44 -16.12 11.14 -12.92
CA ASP A 44 -16.55 12.51 -13.21
C ASP A 44 -17.59 12.41 -14.33
N GLY A 45 -18.88 12.51 -13.96
CA GLY A 45 -19.98 12.04 -14.80
C GLY A 45 -19.85 10.54 -15.05
N ASP A 46 -19.87 10.14 -16.33
CA ASP A 46 -19.68 8.76 -16.76
C ASP A 46 -18.21 8.37 -17.04
N ALA A 47 -17.29 9.33 -16.91
CA ALA A 47 -15.88 9.10 -17.19
C ALA A 47 -15.12 8.62 -15.95
N VAL A 48 -14.35 7.54 -16.09
CA VAL A 48 -13.39 7.11 -15.07
C VAL A 48 -12.19 8.03 -15.11
N VAL A 49 -11.92 8.73 -14.00
CA VAL A 49 -10.84 9.71 -13.86
C VAL A 49 -9.76 9.28 -12.87
N GLY A 50 -9.92 8.11 -12.25
CA GLY A 50 -8.94 7.53 -11.37
C GLY A 50 -9.41 6.20 -10.82
N PHE A 51 -8.49 5.45 -10.22
CA PHE A 51 -8.82 4.17 -9.60
C PHE A 51 -7.89 3.87 -8.42
N ALA A 52 -8.31 2.95 -7.55
CA ALA A 52 -7.47 2.31 -6.55
C ALA A 52 -7.75 0.80 -6.52
N LEU A 53 -6.69 0.01 -6.33
CA LEU A 53 -6.77 -1.43 -6.09
C LEU A 53 -6.15 -1.73 -4.73
N CYS A 54 -6.86 -2.49 -3.90
CA CYS A 54 -6.37 -2.90 -2.59
C CYS A 54 -6.82 -4.32 -2.25
N ASP A 55 -6.03 -5.01 -1.43
CA ASP A 55 -6.37 -6.30 -0.84
C ASP A 55 -6.69 -6.12 0.64
N HIS A 56 -7.68 -6.85 1.15
CA HIS A 56 -7.93 -6.94 2.58
C HIS A 56 -7.11 -8.08 3.17
N LEU A 57 -6.23 -7.75 4.10
CA LEU A 57 -5.44 -8.66 4.89
C LEU A 57 -6.30 -9.06 6.11
N ALA A 58 -6.99 -10.19 6.01
CA ALA A 58 -8.11 -10.50 6.90
C ALA A 58 -7.66 -10.82 8.34
N GLU A 59 -6.53 -11.51 8.52
CA GLU A 59 -5.99 -11.86 9.82
C GLU A 59 -5.52 -10.61 10.57
N SER A 60 -4.67 -9.81 9.94
CA SER A 60 -4.12 -8.57 10.50
C SER A 60 -5.12 -7.41 10.51
N ASN A 61 -6.24 -7.53 9.79
CA ASN A 61 -7.27 -6.49 9.65
C ASN A 61 -6.74 -5.16 9.10
N LEU A 62 -5.93 -5.27 8.06
CA LEU A 62 -5.34 -4.16 7.33
C LEU A 62 -5.82 -4.17 5.88
N LEU A 63 -5.79 -3.03 5.20
CA LEU A 63 -5.79 -2.99 3.75
C LEU A 63 -4.36 -2.85 3.23
N HIS A 64 -4.05 -3.52 2.13
CA HIS A 64 -2.84 -3.30 1.35
C HIS A 64 -3.22 -2.55 0.08
N LEU A 65 -2.86 -1.28 -0.01
CA LEU A 65 -3.06 -0.46 -1.20
C LEU A 65 -1.99 -0.77 -2.24
N LYS A 66 -2.38 -1.50 -3.28
CA LYS A 66 -1.47 -1.89 -4.37
C LYS A 66 -1.28 -0.78 -5.40
N TYR A 67 -2.37 -0.17 -5.81
CA TYR A 67 -2.36 0.87 -6.85
C TYR A 67 -3.34 1.98 -6.50
N LEU A 68 -2.91 3.22 -6.69
CA LEU A 68 -3.75 4.40 -6.67
C LEU A 68 -3.26 5.34 -7.77
N ALA A 69 -4.09 5.60 -8.76
CA ALA A 69 -3.76 6.49 -9.86
C ALA A 69 -4.93 7.40 -10.25
N VAL A 70 -4.56 8.58 -10.73
CA VAL A 70 -5.50 9.59 -11.25
C VAL A 70 -5.03 9.99 -12.64
N ASP A 71 -5.98 10.13 -13.55
CA ASP A 71 -5.75 10.66 -14.89
C ASP A 71 -4.92 11.95 -14.81
N PRO A 72 -3.82 12.06 -15.55
CA PRO A 72 -2.97 13.27 -15.55
C PRO A 72 -3.74 14.57 -15.71
N ALA A 73 -4.76 14.60 -16.57
CA ALA A 73 -5.59 15.77 -16.80
C ALA A 73 -6.46 16.17 -15.59
N ARG A 74 -6.63 15.27 -14.61
CA ARG A 74 -7.45 15.45 -13.40
C ARG A 74 -6.63 15.47 -12.12
N ARG A 75 -5.30 15.51 -12.21
CA ARG A 75 -4.41 15.67 -11.06
C ARG A 75 -4.54 17.08 -10.45
N SER A 76 -4.11 17.23 -9.21
CA SER A 76 -4.16 18.49 -8.44
C SER A 76 -5.55 19.07 -8.19
N GLN A 77 -6.62 18.27 -8.39
CA GLN A 77 -8.03 18.63 -8.16
C GLN A 77 -8.64 17.88 -6.93
N GLY A 78 -7.81 17.33 -6.05
CA GLY A 78 -8.26 16.55 -4.90
C GLY A 78 -8.68 15.10 -5.21
N SER A 79 -8.61 14.66 -6.47
CA SER A 79 -9.04 13.32 -6.90
C SER A 79 -8.30 12.19 -6.19
N GLY A 80 -6.98 12.33 -6.00
CA GLY A 80 -6.18 11.34 -5.25
C GLY A 80 -6.59 11.23 -3.78
N ALA A 81 -6.89 12.38 -3.13
CA ALA A 81 -7.38 12.40 -1.75
C ALA A 81 -8.74 11.69 -1.62
N ARG A 82 -9.66 11.94 -2.56
CA ARG A 82 -10.97 11.29 -2.58
C ARG A 82 -10.82 9.77 -2.70
N LEU A 83 -9.93 9.28 -3.57
CA LEU A 83 -9.65 7.85 -3.71
C LEU A 83 -9.04 7.28 -2.43
N LEU A 84 -8.04 7.93 -1.82
CA LEU A 84 -7.41 7.46 -0.60
C LEU A 84 -8.43 7.37 0.56
N HIS A 85 -9.28 8.39 0.72
CA HIS A 85 -10.36 8.36 1.70
C HIS A 85 -11.38 7.25 1.42
N ALA A 86 -11.70 7.00 0.16
CA ALA A 86 -12.60 5.90 -0.22
C ALA A 86 -11.97 4.52 0.08
N VAL A 87 -10.67 4.36 -0.09
CA VAL A 87 -9.93 3.14 0.31
C VAL A 87 -10.03 2.95 1.83
N ALA A 88 -9.75 3.98 2.63
CA ALA A 88 -9.84 3.91 4.08
C ALA A 88 -11.29 3.56 4.53
N ALA A 89 -12.30 4.20 3.95
CA ALA A 89 -13.72 3.91 4.24
C ALA A 89 -14.12 2.48 3.84
N ALA A 90 -13.58 1.96 2.74
CA ALA A 90 -13.79 0.56 2.35
C ALA A 90 -13.22 -0.42 3.39
N GLY A 91 -12.04 -0.11 3.94
CA GLY A 91 -11.45 -0.89 5.03
C GLY A 91 -12.33 -0.93 6.28
N GLU A 92 -12.85 0.21 6.70
CA GLU A 92 -13.79 0.30 7.84
C GLU A 92 -15.05 -0.53 7.58
N THR A 93 -15.63 -0.43 6.38
CA THR A 93 -16.82 -1.18 5.98
C THR A 93 -16.57 -2.69 6.02
N ILE A 94 -15.44 -3.15 5.49
CA ILE A 94 -15.06 -4.56 5.46
C ILE A 94 -14.86 -5.08 6.89
N ALA A 95 -14.14 -4.33 7.73
CA ALA A 95 -13.88 -4.71 9.11
C ALA A 95 -15.19 -4.83 9.92
N GLN A 96 -16.11 -3.86 9.77
CA GLN A 96 -17.42 -3.91 10.40
C GLN A 96 -18.25 -5.10 9.94
N ALA A 97 -18.26 -5.39 8.63
CA ALA A 97 -18.94 -6.58 8.08
C ALA A 97 -18.35 -7.90 8.62
N ALA A 98 -17.07 -7.91 9.00
CA ALA A 98 -16.39 -9.03 9.65
C ALA A 98 -16.57 -9.04 11.19
N GLY A 99 -17.41 -8.18 11.75
CA GLY A 99 -17.65 -8.07 13.20
C GLY A 99 -16.51 -7.46 14.00
N LYS A 100 -15.60 -6.72 13.35
CA LYS A 100 -14.46 -6.04 13.99
C LYS A 100 -14.80 -4.57 14.29
N ASN A 101 -14.13 -3.98 15.28
CA ASN A 101 -14.34 -2.59 15.71
C ASN A 101 -13.64 -1.55 14.81
N GLY A 102 -13.64 -1.76 13.48
CA GLY A 102 -12.98 -0.93 12.50
C GLY A 102 -11.71 -1.57 11.92
N CYS A 103 -11.17 -0.96 10.88
CA CYS A 103 -9.93 -1.38 10.22
C CYS A 103 -8.71 -0.84 10.99
N ARG A 104 -7.62 -1.60 11.05
CA ARG A 104 -6.36 -1.10 11.66
C ARG A 104 -5.69 -0.04 10.79
N GLY A 105 -5.87 -0.07 9.48
CA GLY A 105 -5.32 0.94 8.58
C GLY A 105 -5.03 0.42 7.18
N VAL A 106 -4.36 1.27 6.41
CA VAL A 106 -3.97 0.99 5.03
C VAL A 106 -2.44 0.96 4.95
N LEU A 107 -1.88 -0.17 4.56
CA LEU A 107 -0.47 -0.32 4.19
C LEU A 107 -0.26 0.19 2.77
N ILE A 108 0.79 0.96 2.57
CA ILE A 108 1.13 1.61 1.31
C ILE A 108 2.60 1.39 1.04
N GLU A 109 2.92 0.79 -0.09
CA GLU A 109 4.29 0.66 -0.56
C GLU A 109 4.63 1.88 -1.41
N ILE A 110 5.76 2.53 -1.11
CA ILE A 110 6.18 3.75 -1.80
C ILE A 110 7.66 3.69 -2.15
N GLU A 111 7.98 3.99 -3.40
CA GLU A 111 9.37 4.06 -3.87
C GLU A 111 10.13 5.18 -3.14
N ILE A 112 11.33 4.86 -2.65
CA ILE A 112 12.17 5.84 -1.95
C ILE A 112 12.86 6.80 -2.92
N PRO A 113 13.09 8.07 -2.50
CA PRO A 113 13.74 9.07 -3.35
C PRO A 113 15.25 8.90 -3.51
N ASP A 114 15.90 8.10 -2.65
CA ASP A 114 17.37 8.11 -2.48
C ASP A 114 18.14 7.51 -3.67
N SER A 115 17.53 6.58 -4.40
CA SER A 115 18.16 5.92 -5.55
C SER A 115 17.29 6.01 -6.81
N PRO A 116 16.91 7.22 -7.27
CA PRO A 116 16.07 7.35 -8.45
C PRO A 116 16.89 7.24 -9.74
N PRO A 117 16.29 6.78 -10.85
CA PRO A 117 16.93 6.80 -12.16
C PRO A 117 17.22 8.22 -12.67
N SER A 118 16.45 9.22 -12.22
CA SER A 118 16.57 10.62 -12.62
C SER A 118 16.10 11.60 -11.54
N ASP A 119 16.44 12.89 -11.69
CA ASP A 119 15.93 13.96 -10.81
C ASP A 119 14.41 14.15 -10.93
N ALA A 120 13.84 13.86 -12.10
CA ALA A 120 12.39 13.88 -12.29
C ALA A 120 11.71 12.77 -11.46
N ASP A 121 12.28 11.57 -11.44
CA ASP A 121 11.79 10.46 -10.62
C ASP A 121 11.94 10.76 -9.12
N ARG A 122 13.08 11.33 -8.70
CA ARG A 122 13.27 11.80 -7.32
C ARG A 122 12.15 12.77 -6.91
N SER A 123 11.87 13.75 -7.74
CA SER A 123 10.83 14.75 -7.49
C SER A 123 9.43 14.11 -7.44
N LEU A 124 9.17 13.12 -8.29
CA LEU A 124 7.90 12.39 -8.30
C LEU A 124 7.72 11.57 -7.02
N ARG A 125 8.73 10.79 -6.61
CA ARG A 125 8.72 9.96 -5.40
C ARG A 125 8.54 10.82 -4.15
N THR A 126 9.29 11.92 -4.02
CA THR A 126 9.14 12.88 -2.93
C THR A 126 7.72 13.45 -2.84
N ARG A 127 7.12 13.81 -3.99
CA ARG A 127 5.73 14.30 -4.01
C ARG A 127 4.71 13.24 -3.62
N ARG A 128 4.94 11.97 -3.97
CA ARG A 128 4.07 10.85 -3.58
C ARG A 128 4.10 10.64 -2.06
N ILE A 129 5.28 10.61 -1.45
CA ILE A 129 5.43 10.50 0.01
C ILE A 129 4.71 11.67 0.69
N ALA A 130 5.03 12.91 0.31
CA ALA A 130 4.39 14.09 0.88
C ALA A 130 2.86 14.14 0.65
N PHE A 131 2.35 13.50 -0.40
CA PHE A 131 0.91 13.34 -0.58
C PHE A 131 0.31 12.46 0.52
N TYR A 132 0.86 11.28 0.77
CA TYR A 132 0.34 10.38 1.80
C TYR A 132 0.51 10.95 3.21
N GLU A 133 1.63 11.59 3.52
CA GLU A 133 1.88 12.24 4.81
C GLU A 133 0.85 13.34 5.11
N ARG A 134 0.52 14.18 4.12
CA ARG A 134 -0.53 15.22 4.27
C ARG A 134 -1.91 14.65 4.55
N HIS A 135 -2.13 13.37 4.26
CA HIS A 135 -3.38 12.65 4.55
C HIS A 135 -3.28 11.77 5.80
N GLY A 136 -2.22 11.92 6.59
CA GLY A 136 -2.06 11.25 7.88
C GLY A 136 -1.35 9.90 7.82
N ALA A 137 -0.83 9.50 6.66
CA ALA A 137 0.04 8.33 6.62
C ALA A 137 1.41 8.65 7.20
N LEU A 138 2.04 7.65 7.80
CA LEU A 138 3.36 7.76 8.41
C LEU A 138 4.29 6.68 7.83
N ILE A 139 5.56 7.02 7.71
CA ILE A 139 6.61 6.05 7.37
C ILE A 139 6.79 5.12 8.56
N THR A 140 6.74 3.81 8.32
CA THR A 140 6.74 2.81 9.40
C THR A 140 8.14 2.49 9.92
N GLY A 141 9.17 2.79 9.14
CA GLY A 141 10.54 2.33 9.40
C GLY A 141 10.70 0.81 9.29
N VAL A 142 9.73 0.13 8.67
CA VAL A 142 9.85 -1.28 8.30
C VAL A 142 10.71 -1.34 7.04
N PRO A 143 11.94 -1.87 7.10
CA PRO A 143 12.73 -2.05 5.90
C PRO A 143 12.01 -3.02 4.98
N TYR A 144 11.75 -2.61 3.75
CA TYR A 144 11.08 -3.48 2.80
C TYR A 144 12.01 -4.64 2.43
N PRO A 145 11.59 -5.89 2.62
CA PRO A 145 12.39 -6.99 2.15
C PRO A 145 12.26 -7.02 0.64
N ARG A 146 13.38 -7.11 -0.05
CA ARG A 146 13.32 -7.53 -1.45
C ARG A 146 13.03 -9.04 -1.44
N PRO A 147 11.79 -9.47 -1.76
CA PRO A 147 11.48 -10.90 -1.76
C PRO A 147 12.37 -11.62 -2.77
N PRO A 148 12.67 -12.91 -2.60
CA PRO A 148 13.53 -13.67 -3.53
C PRO A 148 13.03 -13.69 -4.99
N TRP A 149 11.75 -13.42 -5.19
CA TRP A 149 11.11 -13.35 -6.51
C TRP A 149 11.02 -11.93 -7.10
N ALA A 150 11.43 -10.90 -6.34
CA ALA A 150 11.39 -9.53 -6.83
C ALA A 150 12.38 -9.32 -7.97
N PRO A 151 11.99 -8.69 -9.08
CA PRO A 151 12.91 -8.36 -10.15
C PRO A 151 14.05 -7.46 -9.64
N PRO A 152 15.29 -7.67 -10.09
CA PRO A 152 16.43 -6.86 -9.65
C PRO A 152 16.30 -5.38 -10.00
N GLU A 153 15.51 -5.05 -11.03
CA GLU A 153 15.25 -3.69 -11.50
C GLU A 153 14.19 -2.96 -10.67
N GLN A 154 13.44 -3.68 -9.82
CA GLN A 154 12.45 -3.07 -8.97
C GLN A 154 13.12 -2.09 -8.01
N PRO A 155 12.64 -0.83 -7.92
CA PRO A 155 13.19 0.15 -6.99
C PRO A 155 13.00 -0.28 -5.54
N ASP A 156 13.85 0.24 -4.66
CA ASP A 156 13.64 0.08 -3.24
C ASP A 156 12.40 0.86 -2.81
N VAL A 157 11.63 0.29 -1.89
CA VAL A 157 10.40 0.86 -1.38
C VAL A 157 10.44 0.95 0.15
N GLU A 158 9.65 1.87 0.68
CA GLU A 158 9.32 1.95 2.09
C GLU A 158 7.87 1.60 2.32
N LEU A 159 7.57 1.13 3.53
CA LEU A 159 6.21 0.86 3.95
C LEU A 159 5.67 2.06 4.73
N MET A 160 4.58 2.63 4.23
CA MET A 160 3.80 3.63 4.96
C MET A 160 2.53 2.99 5.54
N LEU A 161 2.02 3.57 6.61
CA LEU A 161 0.76 3.21 7.22
C LEU A 161 -0.13 4.45 7.32
N LEU A 162 -1.34 4.37 6.76
CA LEU A 162 -2.43 5.28 7.09
C LEU A 162 -3.26 4.62 8.20
N PRO A 163 -3.19 5.09 9.46
CA PRO A 163 -3.91 4.49 10.58
C PRO A 163 -5.43 4.53 10.39
N GLY A 164 -6.12 3.45 10.74
CA GLY A 164 -7.57 3.34 10.74
C GLY A 164 -8.18 3.46 12.14
N GLY A 165 -9.50 3.32 12.22
CA GLY A 165 -10.25 3.50 13.48
C GLY A 165 -9.90 2.50 14.59
N ALA A 166 -9.43 1.29 14.22
CA ALA A 166 -9.00 0.26 15.19
C ALA A 166 -7.47 0.24 15.41
N TRP A 167 -6.73 1.25 14.99
CA TRP A 167 -5.32 1.35 15.27
C TRP A 167 -5.07 1.63 16.76
N ALA A 168 -4.58 0.63 17.49
CA ALA A 168 -4.27 0.72 18.91
C ALA A 168 -2.81 1.15 19.18
N GLY A 169 -1.95 1.17 18.18
CA GLY A 169 -0.59 1.69 18.29
C GLY A 169 -0.65 3.21 18.52
N GLY A 170 -0.01 3.69 19.59
CA GLY A 170 0.06 5.12 19.82
C GLY A 170 0.61 5.83 18.58
N VAL A 171 -0.15 6.77 18.04
CA VAL A 171 0.32 7.65 16.97
C VAL A 171 1.18 8.72 17.63
N LEU A 172 2.39 8.34 18.02
CA LEU A 172 3.44 9.33 18.19
C LEU A 172 4.07 9.54 16.83
N PRO A 173 4.16 10.76 16.34
CA PRO A 173 4.88 11.03 15.12
C PRO A 173 6.30 10.48 15.25
N GLY A 174 6.62 9.45 14.49
CA GLY A 174 7.99 9.09 14.22
C GLY A 174 8.49 7.71 14.64
N VAL A 175 7.87 6.93 15.56
CA VAL A 175 8.46 5.63 15.92
C VAL A 175 7.41 4.57 16.25
N LEU A 176 7.23 3.62 15.34
CA LEU A 176 6.58 2.36 15.69
C LEU A 176 7.58 1.47 16.44
N ASP A 177 7.13 0.81 17.50
CA ASP A 177 7.96 -0.16 18.22
C ASP A 177 8.31 -1.39 17.37
N GLY A 178 9.33 -2.13 17.78
CA GLY A 178 9.80 -3.32 17.06
C GLY A 178 8.71 -4.37 16.84
N PRO A 179 7.93 -4.75 17.86
CA PRO A 179 6.81 -5.68 17.70
C PRO A 179 5.76 -5.23 16.67
N THR A 180 5.36 -3.96 16.70
CA THR A 180 4.41 -3.40 15.74
C THR A 180 4.96 -3.43 14.31
N ARG A 181 6.21 -3.03 14.11
CA ARG A 181 6.87 -3.10 12.79
C ARG A 181 6.96 -4.53 12.27
N ARG A 182 7.32 -5.48 13.15
CA ARG A 182 7.36 -6.91 12.82
C ARG A 182 6.00 -7.44 12.38
N ASP A 183 4.93 -7.04 13.08
CA ASP A 183 3.54 -7.40 12.74
C ASP A 183 3.13 -6.87 11.36
N LEU A 184 3.44 -5.60 11.05
CA LEU A 184 3.17 -5.01 9.74
C LEU A 184 3.95 -5.70 8.62
N GLY A 185 5.24 -5.97 8.83
CA GLY A 185 6.06 -6.69 7.86
C GLY A 185 5.56 -8.11 7.61
N ARG A 186 5.15 -8.82 8.66
CA ARG A 186 4.55 -10.15 8.54
C ARG A 186 3.23 -10.12 7.78
N ALA A 187 2.34 -9.19 8.12
CA ALA A 187 1.05 -9.04 7.46
C ALA A 187 1.24 -8.81 5.94
N LEU A 188 2.14 -7.91 5.56
CA LEU A 188 2.43 -7.64 4.17
C LEU A 188 2.98 -8.88 3.44
N MET A 189 3.97 -9.56 4.01
CA MET A 189 4.63 -10.69 3.35
C MET A 189 3.73 -11.93 3.29
N VAL A 190 3.12 -12.31 4.40
CA VAL A 190 2.32 -13.54 4.48
C VAL A 190 0.94 -13.34 3.82
N GLU A 191 0.18 -12.37 4.29
CA GLU A 191 -1.17 -12.16 3.78
C GLU A 191 -1.18 -11.42 2.43
N GLY A 192 -0.35 -10.38 2.29
CA GLY A 192 -0.29 -9.55 1.08
C GLY A 192 0.36 -10.27 -0.10
N TYR A 193 1.49 -10.92 0.10
CA TYR A 193 2.26 -11.57 -0.94
C TYR A 193 2.17 -13.09 -0.95
N GLY A 194 1.59 -13.71 0.07
CA GLY A 194 1.43 -15.15 0.16
C GLY A 194 2.75 -15.88 0.44
N ALA A 195 3.68 -15.23 1.14
CA ALA A 195 4.90 -15.88 1.59
C ALA A 195 4.58 -17.01 2.56
N ASP A 196 5.33 -18.10 2.47
CA ASP A 196 5.26 -19.19 3.45
C ASP A 196 5.64 -18.63 4.83
N PRO A 197 4.73 -18.72 5.83
CA PRO A 197 4.99 -18.20 7.17
C PRO A 197 6.18 -18.86 7.87
N ASP A 198 6.56 -20.06 7.46
CA ASP A 198 7.68 -20.84 8.01
C ASP A 198 8.96 -20.70 7.18
N ALA A 199 8.99 -19.85 6.15
CA ALA A 199 10.17 -19.65 5.34
C ALA A 199 11.32 -19.03 6.14
N ALA A 200 12.51 -19.62 6.06
CA ALA A 200 13.69 -19.18 6.81
C ALA A 200 14.04 -17.69 6.54
N TRP A 201 13.97 -17.26 5.26
CA TRP A 201 14.23 -15.86 4.90
C TRP A 201 13.25 -14.88 5.56
N LEU A 202 11.98 -15.30 5.74
CA LEU A 202 10.96 -14.47 6.40
C LEU A 202 11.28 -14.32 7.89
N ALA A 203 11.69 -15.39 8.57
CA ALA A 203 12.11 -15.34 9.96
C ALA A 203 13.29 -14.37 10.16
N GLU A 204 14.33 -14.49 9.33
CA GLU A 204 15.48 -13.58 9.35
C GLU A 204 15.10 -12.12 9.11
N TYR A 205 14.18 -11.90 8.17
CA TYR A 205 13.64 -10.57 7.89
C TYR A 205 12.91 -9.98 9.10
N LEU A 206 12.00 -10.74 9.68
CA LEU A 206 11.20 -10.29 10.83
C LEU A 206 12.07 -10.02 12.08
N ASP A 207 13.14 -10.78 12.26
CA ASP A 207 14.09 -10.55 13.35
C ASP A 207 14.92 -9.27 13.13
N ARG A 208 15.32 -8.98 11.90
CA ARG A 208 15.98 -7.70 11.57
C ARG A 208 15.08 -6.49 11.85
N ILE A 209 13.79 -6.57 11.52
CA ILE A 209 12.81 -5.49 11.81
C ILE A 209 12.75 -5.22 13.33
N ALA A 210 12.72 -6.28 14.14
CA ALA A 210 12.62 -6.14 15.58
C ALA A 210 13.87 -5.49 16.20
N LEU A 211 15.03 -5.71 15.59
CA LEU A 211 16.33 -5.19 16.08
C LEU A 211 16.63 -3.75 15.63
N THR A 212 16.03 -3.28 14.54
CA THR A 212 16.23 -1.91 14.08
C THR A 212 15.49 -0.94 15.01
N ALA A 213 16.09 -0.63 16.15
CA ALA A 213 15.69 0.53 16.94
C ALA A 213 15.98 1.78 16.10
N THR A 214 14.96 2.56 15.78
CA THR A 214 15.17 3.85 15.15
C THR A 214 15.80 4.76 16.21
N THR A 215 17.12 4.93 16.14
CA THR A 215 17.79 5.99 16.88
C THR A 215 17.37 7.30 16.23
N ILE A 216 16.46 8.01 16.86
CA ILE A 216 16.22 9.42 16.51
C ILE A 216 17.31 10.20 17.23
N GLU A 217 18.31 10.66 16.50
CA GLU A 217 19.16 11.76 16.99
C GLU A 217 18.29 13.01 17.08
N MET A 218 18.10 13.49 18.32
CA MET A 218 17.45 14.79 18.58
C MET A 218 18.44 15.93 18.33
#